data_ff566ac66098f23ebf1e1b16e449a8cf
#
_entry.id   ff566ac66098f23ebf1e1b16e449a8cf
#
_cell.length_a   1.000
_cell.length_b   1.000
_cell.length_c   1.000
_cell.angle_alpha   90.00
_cell.angle_beta   90.00
_cell.angle_gamma   90.00
#
_symmetry.space_group_name_H-M   'P 1'
#
loop_
_entity.id
_entity.type
_entity.pdbx_description
1 polymer ?
#
loop_
_entity_poly.entity_id
_entity_poly.type
_entity_poly.pdbx_seq_one_letter_code
_entity_poly.pdbx_strand_id
1 'polypeptide(L)'
;MLNATGSLQLENQIFTYSGDVWESDLPIAWTDLSGTTDIVALYPTYKDNLYDDLYPEGRLEDVLYIKDRFEAGRGIGFQFKHLFSRLTFHISEELQGEIKEIRLTTPVIVDKIIPATADLKLDAEQSHTTITPGDA
;
A
#
# COMPACT_ATOMS: atom_id res chain seq x y z
N MET A 1 -8.43 1.18 -4.00
CA MET A 1 -8.37 0.76 -5.43
C MET A 1 -8.31 -0.75 -5.50
N LEU A 2 -9.09 -1.35 -6.39
CA LEU A 2 -9.23 -2.79 -6.51
C LEU A 2 -9.14 -3.24 -7.96
N ASN A 3 -8.37 -4.30 -8.18
CA ASN A 3 -8.27 -5.03 -9.44
C ASN A 3 -8.69 -6.47 -9.22
N ALA A 4 -9.45 -7.04 -10.14
CA ALA A 4 -9.91 -8.42 -10.06
C ALA A 4 -9.89 -9.08 -11.43
N THR A 5 -9.48 -10.34 -11.46
CA THR A 5 -9.39 -11.15 -12.67
C THR A 5 -9.95 -12.55 -12.41
N GLY A 6 -10.89 -12.97 -13.23
CA GLY A 6 -11.57 -14.27 -13.11
C GLY A 6 -13.08 -14.10 -13.22
N SER A 7 -13.83 -14.74 -12.32
CA SER A 7 -15.30 -14.64 -12.27
C SER A 7 -15.81 -13.25 -11.87
N LEU A 8 -14.94 -12.38 -11.41
CA LEU A 8 -15.12 -10.95 -11.25
C LEU A 8 -14.04 -10.25 -12.06
N GLN A 9 -14.43 -9.24 -12.83
CA GLN A 9 -13.50 -8.44 -13.64
C GLN A 9 -13.57 -6.99 -13.20
N LEU A 10 -12.48 -6.47 -12.66
CA LEU A 10 -12.35 -5.07 -12.23
C LEU A 10 -10.97 -4.55 -12.62
N GLU A 11 -10.92 -3.33 -13.11
CA GLU A 11 -9.68 -2.63 -13.42
C GLU A 11 -9.67 -1.27 -12.72
N ASN A 12 -8.74 -1.12 -11.79
CA ASN A 12 -8.53 0.13 -11.03
C ASN A 12 -9.83 0.70 -10.41
N GLN A 13 -10.72 -0.17 -9.96
CA GLN A 13 -11.99 0.25 -9.39
C GLN A 13 -11.79 0.92 -8.04
N ILE A 14 -12.32 2.12 -7.90
CA ILE A 14 -12.27 2.89 -6.66
C ILE A 14 -13.46 2.50 -5.78
N PHE A 15 -13.19 2.31 -4.50
CA PHE A 15 -14.20 2.15 -3.46
C PHE A 15 -14.05 3.26 -2.44
N THR A 16 -15.15 3.82 -2.02
CA THR A 16 -15.22 4.88 -1.01
C THR A 16 -15.92 4.38 0.23
N TYR A 17 -15.40 4.71 1.39
CA TYR A 17 -16.02 4.36 2.66
C TYR A 17 -17.11 5.35 3.02
N SER A 18 -18.34 4.86 3.21
CA SER A 18 -19.51 5.67 3.51
C SER A 18 -19.95 5.65 5.00
N GLY A 19 -19.01 5.26 5.88
CA GLY A 19 -19.23 5.21 7.32
C GLY A 19 -19.45 3.79 7.88
N ASP A 20 -20.09 2.91 7.13
CA ASP A 20 -20.34 1.51 7.51
C ASP A 20 -19.86 0.51 6.47
N VAL A 21 -19.87 0.89 5.21
CA VAL A 21 -19.54 0.01 4.09
C VAL A 21 -18.64 0.70 3.07
N TRP A 22 -17.94 -0.11 2.29
CA TRP A 22 -17.19 0.32 1.12
C TRP A 22 -18.06 0.20 -0.12
N GLU A 23 -18.25 1.28 -0.83
CA GLU A 23 -19.11 1.37 -2.02
C GLU A 23 -18.28 1.74 -3.24
N SER A 24 -18.68 1.19 -4.38
CA SER A 24 -18.14 1.56 -5.68
C SER A 24 -19.15 2.47 -6.41
N ASP A 25 -18.61 3.46 -7.12
CA ASP A 25 -19.42 4.34 -7.98
C ASP A 25 -20.11 3.60 -9.13
N LEU A 26 -19.56 2.45 -9.50
CA LEU A 26 -20.09 1.60 -10.58
C LEU A 26 -20.69 0.32 -10.02
N PRO A 27 -21.79 -0.16 -10.58
CA PRO A 27 -22.35 -1.46 -10.25
C PRO A 27 -21.31 -2.57 -10.50
N ILE A 28 -21.15 -3.46 -9.53
CA ILE A 28 -20.26 -4.60 -9.62
C ILE A 28 -21.09 -5.87 -9.57
N ALA A 29 -20.89 -6.74 -10.54
CA ALA A 29 -21.57 -8.02 -10.61
C ALA A 29 -20.60 -9.14 -10.97
N TRP A 30 -20.86 -10.31 -10.42
CA TRP A 30 -20.18 -11.52 -10.85
C TRP A 30 -20.53 -11.84 -12.29
N THR A 31 -19.53 -12.09 -13.12
CA THR A 31 -19.74 -12.56 -14.50
C THR A 31 -20.08 -14.05 -14.54
N ASP A 32 -19.66 -14.79 -13.51
CA ASP A 32 -19.94 -16.20 -13.30
C ASP A 32 -20.04 -16.44 -11.80
N LEU A 33 -21.03 -17.21 -11.34
CA LEU A 33 -21.21 -17.60 -9.94
C LEU A 33 -20.43 -18.86 -9.56
N SER A 34 -19.67 -19.41 -10.50
CA SER A 34 -18.75 -20.52 -10.29
C SER A 34 -17.30 -20.10 -10.51
N GLY A 35 -16.36 -20.89 -10.01
CA GLY A 35 -14.95 -20.61 -10.18
C GLY A 35 -14.38 -19.67 -9.14
N THR A 36 -13.28 -19.02 -9.50
CA THR A 36 -12.51 -18.17 -8.61
C THR A 36 -12.16 -16.84 -9.24
N THR A 37 -11.83 -15.86 -8.43
CA THR A 37 -11.28 -14.58 -8.86
C THR A 37 -10.03 -14.23 -8.05
N ASP A 38 -9.00 -13.75 -8.72
CA ASP A 38 -7.82 -13.21 -8.09
C ASP A 38 -8.05 -11.71 -7.87
N ILE A 39 -7.89 -11.25 -6.64
CA ILE A 39 -8.13 -9.86 -6.26
C ILE A 39 -6.86 -9.25 -5.70
N VAL A 40 -6.56 -8.04 -6.17
CA VAL A 40 -5.54 -7.16 -5.60
C VAL A 40 -6.21 -5.87 -5.17
N ALA A 41 -6.13 -5.54 -3.89
CA ALA A 41 -6.64 -4.28 -3.37
C ALA A 41 -5.54 -3.50 -2.66
N LEU A 42 -5.55 -2.19 -2.84
CA LEU A 42 -4.61 -1.24 -2.26
C LEU A 42 -5.35 -0.13 -1.51
N TYR A 43 -4.84 0.24 -0.36
CA TYR A 43 -5.31 1.39 0.41
C TYR A 43 -4.12 2.24 0.90
N PRO A 44 -4.19 3.56 0.80
CA PRO A 44 -5.18 4.33 0.06
C PRO A 44 -5.09 4.14 -1.46
N THR A 45 -5.85 4.90 -2.24
CA THR A 45 -5.80 4.87 -3.71
C THR A 45 -4.52 5.54 -4.19
N TYR A 46 -3.73 4.85 -4.99
CA TYR A 46 -2.47 5.36 -5.56
C TYR A 46 -2.59 5.55 -7.08
N LYS A 47 -1.92 6.58 -7.54
CA LYS A 47 -1.69 6.83 -8.97
C LYS A 47 -0.38 6.18 -9.42
N ASP A 48 0.04 6.46 -10.63
CA ASP A 48 1.24 5.85 -11.22
C ASP A 48 2.55 6.29 -10.56
N ASN A 49 2.56 7.41 -9.87
CA ASN A 49 3.75 7.94 -9.21
C ASN A 49 3.66 7.76 -7.69
N LEU A 50 4.34 6.75 -7.19
CA LEU A 50 4.42 6.47 -5.76
C LEU A 50 5.02 7.63 -4.97
N TYR A 51 6.03 8.28 -5.53
CA TYR A 51 6.74 9.35 -4.83
C TYR A 51 5.83 10.54 -4.51
N ASP A 52 5.05 10.97 -5.50
CA ASP A 52 4.13 12.09 -5.31
C ASP A 52 2.96 11.73 -4.39
N ASP A 53 2.50 10.47 -4.44
CA ASP A 53 1.35 10.00 -3.67
C ASP A 53 1.73 9.53 -2.26
N LEU A 54 2.91 8.91 -2.07
CA LEU A 54 3.34 8.34 -0.79
C LEU A 54 4.24 9.24 0.04
N TYR A 55 4.83 10.27 -0.56
CA TYR A 55 5.73 11.19 0.12
C TYR A 55 5.22 12.63 0.12
N PRO A 56 3.93 12.88 0.44
CA PRO A 56 3.46 14.23 0.53
C PRO A 56 4.25 14.94 1.63
N GLU A 57 4.84 16.07 1.30
CA GLU A 57 5.63 16.87 2.24
C GLU A 57 6.82 16.12 2.89
N GLY A 58 7.36 15.10 2.19
CA GLY A 58 8.50 14.33 2.68
C GLY A 58 8.16 13.25 3.72
N ARG A 59 6.89 12.94 3.92
CA ARG A 59 6.44 11.86 4.80
C ARG A 59 6.01 10.64 3.99
N LEU A 60 6.43 9.45 4.44
CA LEU A 60 5.97 8.20 3.86
C LEU A 60 4.58 7.86 4.41
N GLU A 61 3.61 7.73 3.50
CA GLU A 61 2.30 7.18 3.82
C GLU A 61 2.33 5.66 3.95
N ASP A 62 1.52 5.13 4.85
CA ASP A 62 1.38 3.69 5.02
C ASP A 62 0.50 3.11 3.93
N VAL A 63 0.99 2.08 3.26
CA VAL A 63 0.27 1.37 2.21
C VAL A 63 -0.19 0.03 2.74
N LEU A 64 -1.48 -0.21 2.65
CA LEU A 64 -2.09 -1.49 2.93
C LEU A 64 -2.45 -2.20 1.63
N TYR A 65 -2.27 -3.50 1.59
CA TYR A 65 -2.62 -4.30 0.42
C TYR A 65 -3.18 -5.66 0.82
N ILE A 66 -3.91 -6.25 -0.12
CA ILE A 66 -4.23 -7.67 -0.15
C ILE A 66 -4.07 -8.17 -1.57
N LYS A 67 -3.59 -9.40 -1.69
CA LYS A 67 -3.51 -10.15 -2.93
C LYS A 67 -3.88 -11.59 -2.60
N ASP A 68 -5.08 -12.00 -3.02
CA ASP A 68 -5.59 -13.33 -2.67
C ASP A 68 -6.62 -13.79 -3.71
N ARG A 69 -6.98 -15.08 -3.60
CA ARG A 69 -7.95 -15.74 -4.44
C ARG A 69 -9.24 -16.03 -3.66
N PHE A 70 -10.36 -15.70 -4.26
CA PHE A 70 -11.69 -15.84 -3.66
C PHE A 70 -12.61 -16.68 -4.53
N GLU A 71 -13.53 -17.39 -3.88
CA GLU A 71 -14.59 -18.13 -4.57
C GLU A 71 -15.69 -17.19 -5.04
N ALA A 72 -16.14 -17.38 -6.28
CA ALA A 72 -17.22 -16.60 -6.87
C ALA A 72 -18.55 -16.82 -6.12
N GLY A 73 -19.39 -15.79 -6.13
CA GLY A 73 -20.72 -15.84 -5.54
C GLY A 73 -20.76 -15.83 -4.02
N ARG A 74 -19.62 -15.70 -3.35
CA ARG A 74 -19.53 -15.61 -1.88
C ARG A 74 -19.17 -14.19 -1.44
N GLY A 75 -19.50 -13.87 -0.19
CA GLY A 75 -19.02 -12.64 0.45
C GLY A 75 -17.49 -12.64 0.55
N ILE A 76 -16.89 -11.49 0.24
CA ILE A 76 -15.44 -11.30 0.26
C ILE A 76 -15.09 -10.44 1.47
N GLY A 77 -14.27 -11.00 2.36
CA GLY A 77 -13.68 -10.25 3.46
C GLY A 77 -12.19 -10.05 3.21
N PHE A 78 -11.71 -8.83 3.38
CA PHE A 78 -10.30 -8.50 3.21
C PHE A 78 -9.58 -8.36 4.54
N GLN A 79 -8.42 -9.01 4.64
CA GLN A 79 -7.44 -8.74 5.68
C GLN A 79 -6.23 -8.07 5.05
N PHE A 80 -6.16 -6.76 5.20
CA PHE A 80 -5.06 -5.98 4.67
C PHE A 80 -3.77 -6.20 5.45
N LYS A 81 -2.65 -6.14 4.74
CA LYS A 81 -1.28 -6.18 5.26
C LYS A 81 -0.57 -4.89 4.92
N HIS A 82 0.41 -4.52 5.73
CA HIS A 82 1.31 -3.42 5.40
C HIS A 82 2.23 -3.84 4.24
N LEU A 83 2.34 -2.96 3.24
CA LEU A 83 3.23 -3.19 2.10
C LEU A 83 4.68 -2.91 2.47
N PHE A 84 4.90 -1.97 3.38
CA PHE A 84 6.22 -1.56 3.85
C PHE A 84 6.48 -2.01 5.28
N SER A 85 7.76 -2.14 5.62
CA SER A 85 8.20 -2.39 6.99
C SER A 85 8.40 -1.08 7.74
N ARG A 86 8.08 -1.07 9.02
CA ARG A 86 8.34 0.04 9.92
C ARG A 86 9.61 -0.23 10.71
N LEU A 87 10.53 0.72 10.70
CA LEU A 87 11.68 0.73 11.60
C LEU A 87 11.45 1.72 12.74
N THR A 88 11.70 1.30 13.96
CA THR A 88 11.62 2.15 15.13
C THR A 88 12.96 2.11 15.88
N PHE A 89 13.53 3.26 16.14
CA PHE A 89 14.77 3.39 16.91
C PHE A 89 14.44 3.84 18.33
N HIS A 90 14.90 3.06 19.30
CA HIS A 90 14.80 3.42 20.70
C HIS A 90 16.15 3.94 21.19
N ILE A 91 16.20 5.20 21.58
CA ILE A 91 17.39 5.85 22.10
C ILE A 91 17.24 5.95 23.62
N SER A 92 18.25 5.47 24.37
CA SER A 92 18.24 5.57 25.83
C SER A 92 18.23 7.04 26.28
N GLU A 93 17.63 7.33 27.41
CA GLU A 93 17.54 8.69 27.95
C GLU A 93 18.91 9.35 28.12
N GLU A 94 19.92 8.57 28.44
CA GLU A 94 21.31 9.04 28.62
C GLU A 94 21.94 9.59 27.33
N LEU A 95 21.48 9.08 26.15
CA LEU A 95 22.02 9.43 24.84
C LEU A 95 21.16 10.40 24.05
N GLN A 96 19.96 10.74 24.52
CA GLN A 96 19.00 11.55 23.76
C GLN A 96 19.55 12.93 23.36
N GLY A 97 20.41 13.53 24.16
CA GLY A 97 21.05 14.81 23.86
C GLY A 97 22.29 14.71 22.97
N GLU A 98 22.85 13.52 22.77
CA GLU A 98 24.10 13.30 22.06
C GLU A 98 23.92 12.88 20.61
N ILE A 99 22.83 12.14 20.30
CA ILE A 99 22.53 11.68 18.95
C ILE A 99 21.89 12.82 18.18
N LYS A 100 22.58 13.28 17.14
CA LYS A 100 22.13 14.36 16.26
C LYS A 100 21.32 13.84 15.07
N GLU A 101 21.71 12.71 14.52
CA GLU A 101 21.05 12.10 13.38
C GLU A 101 21.24 10.58 13.37
N ILE A 102 20.29 9.89 12.75
CA ILE A 102 20.41 8.50 12.35
C ILE A 102 20.25 8.49 10.84
N ARG A 103 21.22 7.96 10.11
CA ARG A 103 21.18 7.86 8.65
C ARG A 103 20.94 6.43 8.23
N LEU A 104 19.86 6.22 7.46
CA LEU A 104 19.56 4.97 6.80
C LEU A 104 19.92 5.08 5.32
N THR A 105 20.75 4.18 4.82
CA THR A 105 21.13 4.10 3.41
C THR A 105 20.55 2.83 2.82
N THR A 106 19.86 2.96 1.70
CA THR A 106 19.30 1.83 0.95
C THR A 106 19.92 1.77 -0.44
N PRO A 107 20.13 0.56 -1.00
CA PRO A 107 20.72 0.42 -2.34
C PRO A 107 19.75 0.76 -3.47
N VAL A 108 18.46 0.81 -3.17
CA VAL A 108 17.39 1.10 -4.13
C VAL A 108 16.31 1.98 -3.47
N ILE A 109 15.60 2.70 -4.28
CA ILE A 109 14.39 3.43 -3.88
C ILE A 109 13.17 2.85 -4.57
N VAL A 110 12.01 3.02 -3.96
CA VAL A 110 10.74 2.64 -4.57
C VAL A 110 10.26 3.78 -5.46
N ASP A 111 10.09 3.50 -6.75
CA ASP A 111 9.59 4.46 -7.74
C ASP A 111 8.06 4.48 -7.74
N LYS A 112 7.43 3.32 -7.89
CA LYS A 112 5.97 3.20 -7.90
C LYS A 112 5.46 1.84 -7.47
N ILE A 113 4.16 1.78 -7.17
CA ILE A 113 3.38 0.55 -7.02
C ILE A 113 2.66 0.27 -8.33
N ILE A 114 2.63 -1.00 -8.74
CA ILE A 114 1.81 -1.46 -9.85
C ILE A 114 0.46 -1.91 -9.29
N PRO A 115 -0.65 -1.18 -9.52
CA PRO A 115 -1.92 -1.45 -8.85
C PRO A 115 -2.52 -2.81 -9.17
N ALA A 116 -2.29 -3.30 -10.38
CA ALA A 116 -2.85 -4.58 -10.83
C ALA A 116 -2.25 -5.80 -10.10
N THR A 117 -1.04 -5.68 -9.55
CA THR A 117 -0.31 -6.79 -8.94
C THR A 117 0.15 -6.51 -7.52
N ALA A 118 0.06 -5.27 -7.06
CA ALA A 118 0.68 -4.75 -5.83
C ALA A 118 2.21 -4.90 -5.79
N ASP A 119 2.87 -5.06 -6.95
CA ASP A 119 4.30 -5.12 -7.04
C ASP A 119 4.92 -3.72 -6.96
N LEU A 120 6.15 -3.66 -6.41
CA LEU A 120 6.92 -2.44 -6.33
C LEU A 120 7.86 -2.36 -7.53
N LYS A 121 7.86 -1.21 -8.21
CA LYS A 121 8.89 -0.88 -9.17
C LYS A 121 9.99 -0.12 -8.45
N LEU A 122 11.20 -0.64 -8.51
CA LEU A 122 12.37 -0.10 -7.82
C LEU A 122 13.25 0.68 -8.79
N ASP A 123 13.79 1.79 -8.31
CA ASP A 123 14.90 2.48 -8.96
C ASP A 123 16.20 2.02 -8.31
N ALA A 124 17.24 1.76 -9.13
CA ALA A 124 18.54 1.28 -8.69
C ALA A 124 19.42 2.40 -8.09
N GLU A 125 18.96 3.63 -8.04
CA GLU A 125 19.69 4.72 -7.41
C GLU A 125 19.73 4.55 -5.89
N GLN A 126 20.90 4.79 -5.30
CA GLN A 126 21.05 4.79 -3.85
C GLN A 126 20.31 5.98 -3.24
N SER A 127 19.51 5.71 -2.22
CA SER A 127 18.85 6.73 -1.42
C SER A 127 19.24 6.62 0.04
N HIS A 128 19.24 7.75 0.74
CA HIS A 128 19.40 7.79 2.17
C HIS A 128 18.33 8.69 2.81
N THR A 129 17.91 8.29 3.98
CA THR A 129 17.01 9.10 4.80
C THR A 129 17.73 9.44 6.10
N THR A 130 17.72 10.71 6.46
CA THR A 130 18.23 11.19 7.75
C THR A 130 17.04 11.37 8.69
N ILE A 131 17.15 10.77 9.88
CA ILE A 131 16.14 10.87 10.93
C ILE A 131 16.76 11.69 12.07
N THR A 132 16.11 12.76 12.46
CA THR A 132 16.49 13.56 13.62
C THR A 132 15.70 13.11 14.86
N PRO A 133 16.33 13.04 16.04
CA PRO A 133 15.60 12.73 17.26
C PRO A 133 14.44 13.72 17.49
N GLY A 134 13.25 13.20 17.76
CA GLY A 134 12.03 14.00 17.92
C GLY A 134 11.12 14.03 16.69
N ASP A 135 11.58 13.58 15.54
CA ASP A 135 10.72 13.33 14.35
C ASP A 135 9.97 12.01 14.58
N ALA A 136 8.75 12.11 14.95
CA ALA A 136 7.91 10.93 15.19
C ALA A 136 7.06 10.57 13.98
#